data_ef47210323628fe4e8f7718fd5b2344b
#
_entry.id   ef47210323628fe4e8f7718fd5b2344b
#
_cell.length_a   1.000
_cell.length_b   1.000
_cell.length_c   1.000
_cell.angle_alpha   90.00
_cell.angle_beta   90.00
_cell.angle_gamma   90.00
#
_symmetry.space_group_name_H-M   'P 1'
#
loop_
_entity.id
_entity.type
_entity.pdbx_description
1 polymer ?
#
loop_
_entity_poly.entity_id
_entity_poly.type
_entity_poly.pdbx_seq_one_letter_code
_entity_poly.pdbx_strand_id
1 'polypeptide(L)'
;MNLQYKLYENGNNDTSNVLAEVLKNRGIDDYNRYLNLDESVVEPYRNLDNIEEAVSLFMKHFNQKNKIGILVDEDPDGFCSAAMMYSYIKQMDSDYPVDYILHGRAKAHGLSDDVKILSDIDLLIIPDAGTNDKNEIKHINEDGIDILILDHHELEGKNKQEDLIFDDALNGTIYER
;
A
#
# COMPACT_ATOMS: atom_id res chain seq x y z
N MET A 1 -14.69 -32.18 8.57
CA MET A 1 -13.42 -31.49 8.35
C MET A 1 -12.39 -32.11 9.26
N ASN A 2 -11.44 -32.89 8.70
CA ASN A 2 -10.37 -33.50 9.52
C ASN A 2 -9.28 -32.42 9.71
N LEU A 3 -9.20 -31.86 10.89
CA LEU A 3 -8.11 -30.99 11.28
C LEU A 3 -6.84 -31.85 11.45
N GLN A 4 -5.86 -31.63 10.61
CA GLN A 4 -4.53 -32.23 10.76
C GLN A 4 -3.65 -31.25 11.54
N TYR A 5 -3.19 -31.67 12.71
CA TYR A 5 -2.21 -30.94 13.48
C TYR A 5 -0.80 -31.43 13.08
N LYS A 6 0.08 -30.53 12.72
CA LYS A 6 1.49 -30.81 12.57
C LYS A 6 2.21 -30.24 13.80
N LEU A 7 2.77 -31.13 14.63
CA LEU A 7 3.71 -30.70 15.66
C LEU A 7 5.01 -30.29 14.97
N TYR A 8 5.54 -29.14 15.34
CA TYR A 8 6.90 -28.78 14.92
C TYR A 8 7.88 -29.71 15.61
N GLU A 9 8.56 -30.57 14.84
CA GLU A 9 9.39 -31.67 15.36
C GLU A 9 10.67 -31.21 16.04
N ASN A 10 11.02 -29.93 15.97
CA ASN A 10 12.19 -29.34 16.60
C ASN A 10 11.90 -28.70 17.97
N GLY A 11 10.76 -29.01 18.54
CA GLY A 11 10.36 -28.49 19.85
C GLY A 11 11.35 -28.95 20.92
N ASN A 12 12.29 -28.08 21.25
CA ASN A 12 12.99 -28.19 22.51
C ASN A 12 11.95 -27.96 23.61
N ASN A 13 11.78 -28.92 24.52
CA ASN A 13 10.86 -28.79 25.67
C ASN A 13 11.38 -27.79 26.73
N ASP A 14 12.33 -26.97 26.38
CA ASP A 14 12.79 -25.88 27.23
C ASP A 14 11.76 -24.75 27.23
N THR A 15 10.96 -24.72 28.27
CA THR A 15 9.97 -23.67 28.51
C THR A 15 10.56 -22.38 29.07
N SER A 16 11.88 -22.30 29.25
CA SER A 16 12.54 -21.11 29.80
C SER A 16 12.45 -19.90 28.86
N ASN A 17 12.26 -20.11 27.55
CA ASN A 17 12.08 -19.04 26.58
C ASN A 17 11.06 -19.44 25.49
N VAL A 18 9.81 -19.56 25.87
CA VAL A 18 8.70 -19.93 24.97
C VAL A 18 8.58 -18.99 23.79
N LEU A 19 8.82 -17.69 23.99
CA LEU A 19 8.71 -16.70 22.94
C LEU A 19 9.77 -16.89 21.85
N ALA A 20 11.01 -17.16 22.25
CA ALA A 20 12.09 -17.45 21.28
C ALA A 20 11.78 -18.71 20.46
N GLU A 21 11.27 -19.76 21.08
CA GLU A 21 10.87 -20.98 20.37
C GLU A 21 9.71 -20.75 19.38
N VAL A 22 8.73 -19.95 19.76
CA VAL A 22 7.61 -19.59 18.86
C VAL A 22 8.14 -18.80 17.64
N LEU A 23 9.02 -17.84 17.87
CA LEU A 23 9.58 -17.02 16.79
C LEU A 23 10.49 -17.86 15.87
N LYS A 24 11.34 -18.72 16.43
CA LYS A 24 12.18 -19.64 15.68
C LYS A 24 11.37 -20.60 14.82
N ASN A 25 10.27 -21.15 15.35
CA ASN A 25 9.34 -22.00 14.59
C ASN A 25 8.67 -21.28 13.41
N ARG A 26 8.70 -19.95 13.41
CA ARG A 26 8.23 -19.09 12.32
C ARG A 26 9.35 -18.60 11.41
N GLY A 27 10.56 -19.14 11.56
CA GLY A 27 11.71 -18.76 10.74
C GLY A 27 12.38 -17.46 11.17
N ILE A 28 12.10 -16.97 12.37
CA ILE A 28 12.72 -15.77 12.94
C ILE A 28 13.89 -16.19 13.83
N ASP A 29 15.10 -16.22 13.28
CA ASP A 29 16.29 -16.67 13.98
C ASP A 29 16.83 -15.59 14.94
N ASP A 30 16.77 -14.32 14.54
CA ASP A 30 17.17 -13.19 15.40
C ASP A 30 15.96 -12.60 16.12
N TYR A 31 15.52 -13.30 17.17
CA TYR A 31 14.37 -12.84 17.96
C TYR A 31 14.67 -11.56 18.75
N ASN A 32 15.93 -11.28 19.10
CA ASN A 32 16.28 -10.04 19.80
C ASN A 32 16.06 -8.83 18.90
N ARG A 33 16.48 -8.88 17.64
CA ARG A 33 16.22 -7.84 16.65
C ARG A 33 14.71 -7.69 16.38
N TYR A 34 14.00 -8.81 16.29
CA TYR A 34 12.56 -8.80 16.04
C TYR A 34 11.75 -8.15 17.18
N LEU A 35 12.20 -8.34 18.44
CA LEU A 35 11.51 -7.79 19.61
C LEU A 35 11.97 -6.37 19.99
N ASN A 36 13.16 -5.97 19.58
CA ASN A 36 13.73 -4.66 19.88
C ASN A 36 13.90 -3.89 18.58
N LEU A 37 12.77 -3.42 18.03
CA LEU A 37 12.74 -2.68 16.78
C LEU A 37 13.43 -1.32 16.95
N ASP A 38 14.35 -1.04 16.05
CA ASP A 38 15.00 0.26 15.90
C ASP A 38 15.01 0.68 14.43
N GLU A 39 15.62 1.80 14.10
CA GLU A 39 15.67 2.32 12.73
C GLU A 39 16.31 1.35 11.72
N SER A 40 17.10 0.35 12.19
CA SER A 40 17.74 -0.63 11.30
C SER A 40 16.78 -1.63 10.67
N VAL A 41 15.54 -1.73 11.19
CA VAL A 41 14.50 -2.61 10.62
C VAL A 41 13.64 -1.90 9.58
N VAL A 42 13.75 -0.58 9.48
CA VAL A 42 13.04 0.21 8.48
C VAL A 42 13.72 0.01 7.13
N GLU A 43 13.00 -0.55 6.18
CA GLU A 43 13.52 -0.69 4.83
C GLU A 43 13.76 0.69 4.20
N PRO A 44 14.91 0.90 3.55
CA PRO A 44 15.14 2.13 2.82
C PRO A 44 14.10 2.29 1.70
N TYR A 45 13.53 3.48 1.57
CA TYR A 45 12.55 3.78 0.51
C TYR A 45 13.07 3.47 -0.91
N ARG A 46 14.40 3.48 -1.11
CA ARG A 46 15.03 3.11 -2.38
C ARG A 46 14.89 1.64 -2.76
N ASN A 47 14.46 0.79 -1.83
CA ASN A 47 14.16 -0.61 -2.08
C ASN A 47 12.72 -0.82 -2.58
N LEU A 48 11.90 0.23 -2.61
CA LEU A 48 10.58 0.19 -3.24
C LEU A 48 10.76 0.18 -4.76
N ASP A 49 10.13 -0.77 -5.42
CA ASP A 49 10.10 -0.82 -6.88
C ASP A 49 9.45 0.46 -7.44
N ASN A 50 9.95 0.93 -8.57
CA ASN A 50 9.42 2.11 -9.29
C ASN A 50 9.31 3.41 -8.47
N ILE A 51 10.04 3.57 -7.38
CA ILE A 51 9.92 4.75 -6.51
C ILE A 51 10.27 6.05 -7.25
N GLU A 52 11.19 6.02 -8.22
CA GLU A 52 11.58 7.19 -8.98
C GLU A 52 10.46 7.67 -9.93
N GLU A 53 9.74 6.73 -10.54
CA GLU A 53 8.57 6.98 -11.35
C GLU A 53 7.43 7.57 -10.51
N ALA A 54 7.19 7.01 -9.31
CA ALA A 54 6.22 7.52 -8.36
C ALA A 54 6.49 8.96 -7.97
N VAL A 55 7.71 9.22 -7.59
CA VAL A 55 8.14 10.57 -7.23
C VAL A 55 7.98 11.52 -8.43
N SER A 56 8.33 11.05 -9.64
CA SER A 56 8.20 11.84 -10.86
C SER A 56 6.75 12.17 -11.16
N LEU A 57 5.85 11.20 -11.06
CA LEU A 57 4.41 11.39 -11.25
C LEU A 57 3.83 12.36 -10.21
N PHE A 58 4.13 12.15 -8.93
CA PHE A 58 3.70 13.05 -7.85
C PHE A 58 4.19 14.48 -8.09
N MET A 59 5.48 14.66 -8.38
CA MET A 59 6.07 15.98 -8.61
C MET A 59 5.54 16.68 -9.87
N LYS A 60 5.20 15.92 -10.92
CA LYS A 60 4.52 16.46 -12.10
C LYS A 60 3.22 17.16 -11.68
N HIS A 61 2.36 16.47 -10.95
CA HIS A 61 1.07 17.03 -10.51
C HIS A 61 1.26 18.15 -9.49
N PHE A 62 2.18 17.96 -8.53
CA PHE A 62 2.46 18.96 -7.50
C PHE A 62 2.93 20.30 -8.11
N ASN A 63 3.86 20.27 -9.06
CA ASN A 63 4.39 21.47 -9.72
C ASN A 63 3.34 22.17 -10.59
N GLN A 64 2.41 21.42 -11.18
CA GLN A 64 1.32 21.96 -11.99
C GLN A 64 0.14 22.49 -11.16
N LYS A 65 0.17 22.30 -9.82
CA LYS A 65 -0.95 22.62 -8.93
C LYS A 65 -2.24 21.87 -9.26
N ASN A 66 -2.09 20.69 -9.84
CA ASN A 66 -3.20 19.81 -10.13
C ASN A 66 -3.88 19.37 -8.83
N LYS A 67 -5.19 19.16 -8.85
CA LYS A 67 -5.91 18.72 -7.67
C LYS A 67 -5.61 17.24 -7.36
N ILE A 68 -5.21 16.96 -6.14
CA ILE A 68 -4.90 15.61 -5.65
C ILE A 68 -6.04 15.11 -4.77
N GLY A 69 -6.52 13.89 -5.03
CA GLY A 69 -7.38 13.13 -4.14
C GLY A 69 -6.59 12.04 -3.43
N ILE A 70 -6.82 11.83 -2.15
CA ILE A 70 -6.22 10.74 -1.38
C ILE A 70 -7.34 9.79 -0.96
N LEU A 71 -7.33 8.56 -1.47
CA LEU A 71 -8.26 7.54 -1.03
C LEU A 71 -7.85 7.03 0.36
N VAL A 72 -8.81 6.99 1.28
CA VAL A 72 -8.57 6.51 2.65
C VAL A 72 -9.11 5.10 2.76
N ASP A 73 -8.26 4.13 3.00
CA ASP A 73 -8.70 2.76 3.31
C ASP A 73 -9.32 2.67 4.71
N GLU A 74 -10.21 1.70 4.96
CA GLU A 74 -11.10 1.71 6.15
C GLU A 74 -10.46 1.16 7.44
N ASP A 75 -9.22 0.74 7.41
CA ASP A 75 -8.51 0.22 8.58
C ASP A 75 -7.49 1.22 9.18
N PRO A 76 -6.86 0.91 10.32
CA PRO A 76 -6.00 1.86 11.02
C PRO A 76 -4.76 2.30 10.23
N ASP A 77 -4.15 1.42 9.43
CA ASP A 77 -2.97 1.77 8.63
C ASP A 77 -3.37 2.58 7.40
N GLY A 78 -4.51 2.30 6.76
CA GLY A 78 -5.09 3.13 5.71
C GLY A 78 -5.40 4.55 6.17
N PHE A 79 -6.00 4.72 7.36
CA PHE A 79 -6.20 6.05 7.94
C PHE A 79 -4.87 6.75 8.25
N CYS A 80 -3.89 6.03 8.79
CA CYS A 80 -2.59 6.62 9.13
C CYS A 80 -1.80 7.02 7.88
N SER A 81 -1.74 6.16 6.88
CA SER A 81 -1.01 6.41 5.62
C SER A 81 -1.61 7.59 4.85
N ALA A 82 -2.94 7.64 4.75
CA ALA A 82 -3.63 8.78 4.13
C ALA A 82 -3.40 10.09 4.88
N ALA A 83 -3.46 10.07 6.23
CA ALA A 83 -3.18 11.24 7.05
C ALA A 83 -1.73 11.73 6.92
N MET A 84 -0.77 10.79 6.82
CA MET A 84 0.64 11.12 6.58
C MET A 84 0.83 11.79 5.22
N MET A 85 0.26 11.20 4.16
CA MET A 85 0.36 11.77 2.81
C MET A 85 -0.28 13.17 2.73
N TYR A 86 -1.49 13.34 3.26
CA TYR A 86 -2.15 14.63 3.32
C TYR A 86 -1.32 15.66 4.06
N SER A 87 -0.82 15.31 5.24
CA SER A 87 -0.01 16.21 6.08
C SER A 87 1.29 16.59 5.39
N TYR A 88 1.93 15.65 4.68
CA TYR A 88 3.15 15.90 3.94
C TYR A 88 2.92 16.90 2.80
N ILE A 89 1.86 16.72 2.01
CA ILE A 89 1.49 17.66 0.94
C ILE A 89 1.25 19.06 1.51
N LYS A 90 0.50 19.14 2.63
CA LYS A 90 0.23 20.44 3.30
C LYS A 90 1.46 21.08 3.95
N GLN A 91 2.47 20.29 4.32
CA GLN A 91 3.76 20.83 4.77
C GLN A 91 4.59 21.39 3.61
N MET A 92 4.52 20.79 2.43
CA MET A 92 5.19 21.31 1.22
C MET A 92 4.52 22.62 0.75
N ASP A 93 3.18 22.68 0.81
CA ASP A 93 2.40 23.84 0.43
C ASP A 93 1.04 23.83 1.17
N SER A 94 0.87 24.75 2.13
CA SER A 94 -0.34 24.81 2.98
C SER A 94 -1.63 25.04 2.19
N ASP A 95 -1.54 25.70 1.05
CA ASP A 95 -2.67 26.08 0.19
C ASP A 95 -2.90 25.10 -0.97
N TYR A 96 -2.12 24.00 -1.02
CA TYR A 96 -2.21 23.03 -2.10
C TYR A 96 -3.62 22.40 -2.19
N PRO A 97 -4.21 22.26 -3.41
CA PRO A 97 -5.51 21.66 -3.60
C PRO A 97 -5.44 20.13 -3.42
N VAL A 98 -5.63 19.66 -2.21
CA VAL A 98 -5.68 18.24 -1.85
C VAL A 98 -6.89 17.95 -0.99
N ASP A 99 -7.64 16.90 -1.34
CA ASP A 99 -8.77 16.39 -0.59
C ASP A 99 -8.55 14.92 -0.23
N TYR A 100 -9.24 14.43 0.78
CA TYR A 100 -9.33 13.01 1.09
C TYR A 100 -10.69 12.47 0.64
N ILE A 101 -10.68 11.22 0.18
CA ILE A 101 -11.86 10.51 -0.34
C ILE A 101 -12.10 9.33 0.58
N LEU A 102 -13.27 9.28 1.19
CA LEU A 102 -13.68 8.15 2.01
C LEU A 102 -14.39 7.13 1.14
N HIS A 103 -14.17 5.84 1.41
CA HIS A 103 -14.93 4.78 0.78
C HIS A 103 -16.43 4.92 1.00
N GLY A 104 -17.20 4.59 -0.04
CA GLY A 104 -18.57 4.19 0.14
C GLY A 104 -18.64 2.81 0.82
N ARG A 105 -19.72 2.52 1.56
CA ARG A 105 -19.90 1.27 2.33
C ARG A 105 -19.95 -0.03 1.48
N ALA A 106 -19.69 0.04 0.19
CA ALA A 106 -19.85 -1.09 -0.73
C ALA A 106 -18.65 -2.06 -0.76
N LYS A 107 -17.46 -1.58 -0.42
CA LYS A 107 -16.23 -2.39 -0.41
C LYS A 107 -15.39 -1.95 0.80
N ALA A 108 -14.85 -2.91 1.54
CA ALA A 108 -14.08 -2.64 2.76
C ALA A 108 -12.67 -2.12 2.47
N HIS A 109 -12.05 -2.54 1.36
CA HIS A 109 -10.68 -2.17 0.97
C HIS A 109 -10.60 -1.85 -0.53
N GLY A 110 -9.74 -0.92 -0.89
CA GLY A 110 -9.43 -0.58 -2.28
C GLY A 110 -10.50 0.23 -3.01
N LEU A 111 -10.47 0.22 -4.34
CA LEU A 111 -11.37 0.97 -5.19
C LEU A 111 -12.73 0.27 -5.37
N SER A 112 -13.81 1.04 -5.48
CA SER A 112 -15.14 0.54 -5.83
C SER A 112 -15.76 1.38 -6.93
N ASP A 113 -16.75 0.79 -7.66
CA ASP A 113 -17.49 1.47 -8.75
C ASP A 113 -18.23 2.73 -8.29
N ASP A 114 -18.39 2.92 -6.97
CA ASP A 114 -19.08 4.07 -6.38
C ASP A 114 -18.20 5.32 -6.21
N VAL A 115 -16.93 5.27 -6.62
CA VAL A 115 -16.00 6.41 -6.55
C VAL A 115 -16.36 7.50 -7.58
N LYS A 116 -17.63 7.88 -7.66
CA LYS A 116 -18.12 8.99 -8.50
C LYS A 116 -17.64 10.38 -8.04
N ILE A 117 -16.91 10.43 -6.94
CA ILE A 117 -16.43 11.68 -6.32
C ILE A 117 -15.17 12.24 -7.04
N LEU A 118 -14.67 11.51 -8.02
CA LEU A 118 -13.36 11.80 -8.64
C LEU A 118 -13.39 12.77 -9.82
N SER A 119 -14.55 13.33 -10.18
CA SER A 119 -14.71 14.12 -11.42
C SER A 119 -13.93 15.44 -11.45
N ASP A 120 -13.31 15.84 -10.35
CA ASP A 120 -12.58 17.11 -10.25
C ASP A 120 -11.14 16.98 -9.74
N ILE A 121 -10.58 15.75 -9.71
CA ILE A 121 -9.17 15.52 -9.36
C ILE A 121 -8.37 15.10 -10.60
N ASP A 122 -7.09 15.40 -10.59
CA ASP A 122 -6.14 15.09 -11.66
C ASP A 122 -5.22 13.91 -11.30
N LEU A 123 -4.97 13.71 -10.00
CA LEU A 123 -4.20 12.59 -9.46
C LEU A 123 -4.92 11.98 -8.27
N LEU A 124 -5.13 10.67 -8.32
CA LEU A 124 -5.60 9.88 -7.19
C LEU A 124 -4.41 9.16 -6.56
N ILE A 125 -4.17 9.40 -5.26
CA ILE A 125 -3.19 8.66 -4.48
C ILE A 125 -3.94 7.66 -3.60
N ILE A 126 -3.53 6.41 -3.64
CA ILE A 126 -4.12 5.32 -2.86
C ILE A 126 -3.03 4.72 -1.98
N PRO A 127 -2.85 5.20 -0.75
CA PRO A 127 -1.95 4.57 0.19
C PRO A 127 -2.65 3.40 0.88
N ASP A 128 -1.96 2.25 0.92
CA ASP A 128 -2.38 1.06 1.66
C ASP A 128 -3.50 0.21 1.03
N ALA A 129 -3.83 0.43 -0.24
CA ALA A 129 -4.83 -0.38 -0.95
C ALA A 129 -4.66 -0.28 -2.47
N GLY A 130 -5.43 -1.08 -3.22
CA GLY A 130 -5.63 -0.91 -4.67
C GLY A 130 -4.81 -1.83 -5.56
N THR A 131 -3.86 -2.58 -5.03
CA THR A 131 -3.00 -3.50 -5.81
C THR A 131 -3.78 -4.47 -6.69
N ASN A 132 -4.95 -4.92 -6.25
CA ASN A 132 -5.76 -5.90 -6.97
C ASN A 132 -6.92 -5.29 -7.76
N ASP A 133 -7.07 -3.98 -7.81
CA ASP A 133 -8.21 -3.25 -8.37
C ASP A 133 -8.01 -2.82 -9.84
N LYS A 134 -7.43 -3.71 -10.67
CA LYS A 134 -7.02 -3.39 -12.05
C LYS A 134 -8.16 -2.84 -12.93
N ASN A 135 -9.38 -3.36 -12.79
CA ASN A 135 -10.51 -2.93 -13.60
C ASN A 135 -10.97 -1.53 -13.23
N GLU A 136 -11.04 -1.26 -11.94
CA GLU A 136 -11.41 0.03 -11.38
C GLU A 136 -10.37 1.10 -11.76
N ILE A 137 -9.08 0.77 -11.62
CA ILE A 137 -7.96 1.62 -12.03
C ILE A 137 -8.07 2.00 -13.51
N LYS A 138 -8.35 1.01 -14.37
CA LYS A 138 -8.50 1.24 -15.80
C LYS A 138 -9.63 2.22 -16.11
N HIS A 139 -10.79 2.08 -15.48
CA HIS A 139 -11.91 2.98 -15.68
C HIS A 139 -11.59 4.40 -15.24
N ILE A 140 -10.91 4.57 -14.09
CA ILE A 140 -10.51 5.89 -13.59
C ILE A 140 -9.49 6.55 -14.53
N ASN A 141 -8.53 5.77 -15.06
CA ASN A 141 -7.57 6.28 -16.05
C ASN A 141 -8.24 6.68 -17.38
N GLU A 142 -9.27 5.94 -17.83
CA GLU A 142 -10.05 6.29 -19.02
C GLU A 142 -10.78 7.65 -18.85
N ASP A 143 -11.09 8.04 -17.61
CA ASP A 143 -11.63 9.35 -17.27
C ASP A 143 -10.55 10.46 -17.19
N GLY A 144 -9.28 10.11 -17.44
CA GLY A 144 -8.17 11.06 -17.51
C GLY A 144 -7.53 11.40 -16.17
N ILE A 145 -7.76 10.60 -15.14
CA ILE A 145 -7.17 10.77 -13.81
C ILE A 145 -5.94 9.87 -13.69
N ASP A 146 -4.77 10.46 -13.40
CA ASP A 146 -3.58 9.69 -13.08
C ASP A 146 -3.71 9.03 -11.69
N ILE A 147 -3.15 7.82 -11.52
CA ILE A 147 -3.27 7.06 -10.26
C ILE A 147 -1.88 6.71 -9.73
N LEU A 148 -1.68 6.89 -8.42
CA LEU A 148 -0.49 6.50 -7.68
C LEU A 148 -0.90 5.58 -6.52
N ILE A 149 -0.51 4.30 -6.59
CA ILE A 149 -0.77 3.31 -5.56
C ILE A 149 0.50 3.07 -4.76
N LEU A 150 0.39 3.13 -3.43
CA LEU A 150 1.45 2.82 -2.48
C LEU A 150 0.91 1.74 -1.54
N ASP A 151 1.12 0.47 -1.89
CA ASP A 151 0.44 -0.64 -1.25
C ASP A 151 1.42 -1.76 -0.88
N HIS A 152 1.04 -2.59 0.09
CA HIS A 152 1.82 -3.72 0.57
C HIS A 152 1.02 -5.04 0.58
N HIS A 153 -0.21 -5.03 0.08
CA HIS A 153 -1.05 -6.23 -0.02
C HIS A 153 -0.53 -7.22 -1.04
N GLU A 154 -0.79 -8.51 -0.81
CA GLU A 154 -0.40 -9.57 -1.75
C GLU A 154 -1.21 -9.49 -3.05
N LEU A 155 -0.51 -9.67 -4.19
CA LEU A 155 -1.17 -9.83 -5.48
C LEU A 155 -2.02 -11.10 -5.53
N GLU A 156 -3.26 -10.95 -5.94
CA GLU A 156 -4.14 -12.07 -6.25
C GLU A 156 -3.81 -12.64 -7.63
N GLY A 157 -3.54 -13.95 -7.73
CA GLY A 157 -3.31 -14.61 -9.01
C GLY A 157 -2.12 -15.57 -9.04
N LYS A 158 -1.99 -16.32 -10.11
CA LYS A 158 -0.98 -17.39 -10.25
C LYS A 158 0.39 -16.91 -10.74
N ASN A 159 0.50 -15.71 -11.31
CA ASN A 159 1.74 -15.15 -11.86
C ASN A 159 2.01 -13.78 -11.25
N LYS A 160 2.53 -13.78 -10.04
CA LYS A 160 2.89 -12.56 -9.30
C LYS A 160 3.84 -11.61 -10.08
N GLN A 161 4.59 -12.11 -11.05
CA GLN A 161 5.64 -11.36 -11.75
C GLN A 161 5.18 -10.74 -13.09
N GLU A 162 4.15 -11.31 -13.73
CA GLU A 162 3.59 -10.76 -14.99
C GLU A 162 2.54 -9.67 -14.72
N ASP A 163 1.97 -9.65 -13.52
CA ASP A 163 0.94 -8.70 -13.12
C ASP A 163 1.50 -7.36 -12.62
N LEU A 164 2.80 -7.29 -12.32
CA LEU A 164 3.50 -6.06 -11.90
C LEU A 164 3.84 -5.13 -13.08
N ILE A 165 3.72 -5.61 -14.33
CA ILE A 165 3.94 -4.79 -15.50
C ILE A 165 2.63 -4.10 -15.82
N PHE A 166 2.46 -2.88 -15.31
CA PHE A 166 1.47 -1.97 -15.87
C PHE A 166 1.90 -1.65 -17.30
N ASP A 167 1.00 -1.93 -18.25
CA ASP A 167 1.15 -1.48 -19.62
C ASP A 167 1.35 0.04 -19.60
N ASP A 168 2.35 0.55 -20.33
CA ASP A 168 2.66 1.98 -20.45
C ASP A 168 1.46 2.84 -20.91
N ALA A 169 0.37 2.18 -21.33
CA ALA A 169 -0.90 2.82 -21.69
C ALA A 169 -1.77 3.24 -20.49
N LEU A 170 -1.50 2.68 -19.30
CA LEU A 170 -2.21 3.03 -18.07
C LEU A 170 -1.27 3.91 -17.25
N ASN A 171 -1.48 5.21 -17.21
CA ASN A 171 -0.70 6.16 -16.41
C ASN A 171 -0.82 5.91 -14.88
N GLY A 172 -0.78 4.64 -14.47
CA GLY A 172 -0.86 4.21 -13.08
C GLY A 172 0.38 3.42 -12.70
N THR A 173 0.92 3.67 -11.53
CA THR A 173 2.10 2.98 -11.02
C THR A 173 1.74 2.34 -9.69
N ILE A 174 1.88 1.01 -9.61
CA ILE A 174 1.74 0.23 -8.37
C ILE A 174 3.14 0.07 -7.77
N TYR A 175 3.24 0.32 -6.49
CA TYR A 175 4.44 0.10 -5.69
C TYR A 175 4.18 -1.00 -4.71
N GLU A 176 4.77 -2.16 -4.95
CA GLU A 176 4.76 -3.29 -4.05
C GLU A 176 6.13 -3.58 -3.48
N ARG A 177 6.09 -4.25 -2.35
CA ARG A 177 7.23 -4.82 -1.65
C ARG A 177 7.26 -6.34 -1.82
#